data_0386c12efff4fa29d4adf6d583705747
#
_entry.id   0386c12efff4fa29d4adf6d583705747
#
_cell.length_a   1.000
_cell.length_b   1.000
_cell.length_c   1.000
_cell.angle_alpha   90.00
_cell.angle_beta   90.00
_cell.angle_gamma   90.00
#
_symmetry.space_group_name_H-M   'P 1'
#
loop_
_entity.id
_entity.type
_entity.pdbx_description
1 polymer ?
#
loop_
_entity_poly.entity_id
_entity_poly.type
_entity_poly.pdbx_seq_one_letter_code
_entity_poly.pdbx_strand_id
1 'polypeptide(L)'
;VQALKDCLDKGLNGTKSLNEFVKFPYTDKDEWNIPFENLQKVIGTCYHALENRQKEHNVRYLVIYLSPVDKDKATTAEKSIYIRLKEMFLFYGYHSQVIFRDKITRPDFNFALPNIEIAMLAKLGGVPWRLKREPAKELIVGIGASYIRNSANKMLGSAFCFDNDGKFLHFDCFPAKDTNALSVSIRLALIDFRNKN
;
A
#
# COMPACT_ATOMS: atom_id res chain seq x y z
N VAL A 1 -13.41 -14.92 -3.73
CA VAL A 1 -13.44 -13.68 -4.51
C VAL A 1 -14.81 -13.04 -4.40
N GLN A 2 -15.89 -13.75 -4.76
CA GLN A 2 -17.23 -13.17 -4.83
C GLN A 2 -17.68 -12.49 -3.51
N ALA A 3 -17.50 -13.15 -2.37
CA ALA A 3 -17.87 -12.57 -1.08
C ALA A 3 -17.20 -11.21 -0.79
N LEU A 4 -15.94 -11.01 -1.23
CA LEU A 4 -15.27 -9.72 -1.09
C LEU A 4 -15.85 -8.68 -2.06
N LYS A 5 -16.12 -9.06 -3.31
CA LYS A 5 -16.77 -8.17 -4.29
C LYS A 5 -18.12 -7.69 -3.75
N ASP A 6 -18.93 -8.61 -3.24
CA ASP A 6 -20.22 -8.26 -2.65
C ASP A 6 -20.08 -7.26 -1.48
N CYS A 7 -19.05 -7.42 -0.63
CA CYS A 7 -18.77 -6.48 0.46
C CYS A 7 -18.37 -5.10 -0.06
N LEU A 8 -17.52 -5.04 -1.10
CA LEU A 8 -17.08 -3.77 -1.67
C LEU A 8 -18.18 -3.07 -2.47
N ASP A 9 -19.03 -3.82 -3.16
CA ASP A 9 -20.08 -3.26 -4.02
C ASP A 9 -21.32 -2.84 -3.25
N LYS A 10 -21.68 -3.56 -2.19
CA LYS A 10 -22.94 -3.39 -1.45
C LYS A 10 -22.75 -2.87 -0.03
N GLY A 11 -21.51 -2.87 0.47
CA GLY A 11 -21.24 -2.70 1.88
C GLY A 11 -21.57 -3.97 2.69
N LEU A 12 -21.36 -3.91 3.99
CA LEU A 12 -21.60 -5.04 4.91
C LEU A 12 -22.15 -4.53 6.24
N ASN A 13 -23.30 -5.05 6.67
CA ASN A 13 -23.88 -4.77 7.99
C ASN A 13 -23.91 -3.27 8.39
N GLY A 14 -24.40 -2.41 7.49
CA GLY A 14 -24.51 -0.97 7.74
C GLY A 14 -23.25 -0.15 7.37
N THR A 15 -22.20 -0.77 6.88
CA THR A 15 -21.10 -0.05 6.21
C THR A 15 -21.55 0.34 4.79
N LYS A 16 -20.94 1.40 4.27
CA LYS A 16 -21.17 1.83 2.90
C LYS A 16 -20.42 0.95 1.91
N SER A 17 -20.87 0.91 0.67
CA SER A 17 -20.07 0.36 -0.43
C SER A 17 -18.81 1.19 -0.68
N LEU A 18 -17.82 0.62 -1.35
CA LEU A 18 -16.58 1.31 -1.69
C LEU A 18 -16.85 2.62 -2.45
N ASN A 19 -17.74 2.60 -3.44
CA ASN A 19 -18.12 3.81 -4.19
C ASN A 19 -18.75 4.89 -3.32
N GLU A 20 -19.66 4.52 -2.43
CA GLU A 20 -20.32 5.47 -1.52
C GLU A 20 -19.36 6.02 -0.46
N PHE A 21 -18.42 5.19 0.00
CA PHE A 21 -17.47 5.55 1.05
C PHE A 21 -16.36 6.45 0.51
N VAL A 22 -15.69 6.03 -0.56
CA VAL A 22 -14.53 6.75 -1.11
C VAL A 22 -14.92 7.77 -2.18
N LYS A 23 -16.15 7.72 -2.70
CA LYS A 23 -16.65 8.58 -3.79
C LYS A 23 -15.73 8.56 -5.01
N PHE A 24 -15.20 7.41 -5.31
CA PHE A 24 -14.25 7.20 -6.38
C PHE A 24 -14.74 6.07 -7.29
N PRO A 25 -14.95 6.33 -8.59
CA PRO A 25 -15.40 5.29 -9.52
C PRO A 25 -14.33 4.23 -9.70
N TYR A 26 -14.71 2.99 -9.60
CA TYR A 26 -13.86 1.84 -9.90
C TYR A 26 -14.62 0.79 -10.70
N THR A 27 -13.88 -0.02 -11.40
CA THR A 27 -14.36 -1.23 -12.04
C THR A 27 -13.43 -2.38 -11.68
N ASP A 28 -13.98 -3.55 -11.45
CA ASP A 28 -13.15 -4.74 -11.39
C ASP A 28 -12.92 -5.32 -12.79
N LYS A 29 -11.79 -5.99 -12.94
CA LYS A 29 -11.38 -6.65 -14.17
C LYS A 29 -11.41 -8.15 -13.94
N ASP A 30 -12.58 -8.78 -14.11
CA ASP A 30 -12.77 -10.20 -13.86
C ASP A 30 -11.85 -11.06 -14.71
N GLU A 31 -11.59 -10.66 -15.92
CA GLU A 31 -10.65 -11.29 -16.83
C GLU A 31 -9.19 -11.23 -16.33
N TRP A 32 -8.93 -10.43 -15.30
CA TRP A 32 -7.62 -10.32 -14.66
C TRP A 32 -7.51 -11.14 -13.37
N ASN A 33 -8.52 -11.92 -13.01
CA ASN A 33 -8.42 -12.82 -11.88
C ASN A 33 -7.34 -13.87 -12.15
N ILE A 34 -6.43 -14.02 -11.20
CA ILE A 34 -5.32 -14.96 -11.25
C ILE A 34 -5.56 -16.00 -10.16
N PRO A 35 -6.21 -17.11 -10.47
CA PRO A 35 -6.40 -18.19 -9.50
C PRO A 35 -5.07 -18.91 -9.24
N PHE A 36 -4.83 -19.28 -7.99
CA PHE A 36 -3.71 -20.12 -7.61
C PHE A 36 -4.14 -21.12 -6.53
N GLU A 37 -3.69 -22.34 -6.65
CA GLU A 37 -3.96 -23.42 -5.68
C GLU A 37 -2.80 -23.60 -4.71
N ASN A 38 -1.58 -23.35 -5.18
CA ASN A 38 -0.36 -23.55 -4.43
C ASN A 38 0.34 -22.22 -4.14
N LEU A 39 0.48 -21.91 -2.85
CA LEU A 39 1.13 -20.68 -2.40
C LEU A 39 2.59 -20.58 -2.87
N GLN A 40 3.30 -21.70 -3.00
CA GLN A 40 4.69 -21.68 -3.47
C GLN A 40 4.82 -21.30 -4.95
N LYS A 41 3.79 -21.59 -5.76
CA LYS A 41 3.75 -21.29 -7.19
C LYS A 41 3.16 -19.90 -7.49
N VAL A 42 2.54 -19.22 -6.50
CA VAL A 42 1.80 -17.98 -6.71
C VAL A 42 2.65 -16.88 -7.36
N ILE A 43 3.92 -16.77 -6.99
CA ILE A 43 4.81 -15.74 -7.56
C ILE A 43 4.99 -15.97 -9.05
N GLY A 44 5.31 -17.19 -9.50
CA GLY A 44 5.45 -17.51 -10.92
C GLY A 44 4.13 -17.34 -11.68
N THR A 45 3.00 -17.76 -11.10
CA THR A 45 1.68 -17.58 -11.70
C THR A 45 1.36 -16.10 -11.91
N CYS A 46 1.59 -15.25 -10.90
CA CYS A 46 1.38 -13.81 -11.02
C CYS A 46 2.36 -13.16 -11.99
N TYR A 47 3.64 -13.58 -11.99
CA TYR A 47 4.66 -13.09 -12.91
C TYR A 47 4.20 -13.27 -14.36
N HIS A 48 3.89 -14.50 -14.76
CA HIS A 48 3.43 -14.80 -16.11
C HIS A 48 2.14 -14.06 -16.50
N ALA A 49 1.23 -13.89 -15.54
CA ALA A 49 0.01 -13.16 -15.78
C ALA A 49 0.23 -11.66 -15.97
N LEU A 50 1.23 -11.05 -15.32
CA LEU A 50 1.49 -9.60 -15.37
C LEU A 50 2.46 -9.20 -16.49
N GLU A 51 3.38 -10.08 -16.88
CA GLU A 51 4.43 -9.81 -17.85
C GLU A 51 3.88 -9.29 -19.19
N ASN A 52 2.76 -9.83 -19.64
CA ASN A 52 2.16 -9.51 -20.94
C ASN A 52 0.94 -8.57 -20.84
N ARG A 53 0.63 -8.03 -19.66
CA ARG A 53 -0.54 -7.17 -19.48
C ARG A 53 -0.24 -5.73 -19.85
N GLN A 54 -1.01 -5.21 -20.77
CA GLN A 54 -0.99 -3.79 -21.11
C GLN A 54 -1.92 -3.01 -20.16
N LYS A 55 -1.41 -1.91 -19.62
CA LYS A 55 -2.20 -0.99 -18.81
C LYS A 55 -2.80 0.09 -19.71
N GLU A 56 -4.04 0.42 -19.43
CA GLU A 56 -4.71 1.55 -20.05
C GLU A 56 -4.09 2.86 -19.57
N HIS A 57 -3.94 3.82 -20.47
CA HIS A 57 -3.44 5.14 -20.12
C HIS A 57 -4.44 5.85 -19.18
N ASN A 58 -3.93 6.55 -18.18
CA ASN A 58 -4.73 7.27 -17.16
C ASN A 58 -5.59 6.39 -16.24
N VAL A 59 -5.39 5.07 -16.23
CA VAL A 59 -6.04 4.16 -15.30
C VAL A 59 -5.05 3.76 -14.20
N ARG A 60 -5.50 3.82 -12.95
CA ARG A 60 -4.73 3.32 -11.80
C ARG A 60 -5.22 1.94 -11.43
N TYR A 61 -4.29 1.03 -11.24
CA TYR A 61 -4.59 -0.37 -10.95
C TYR A 61 -4.20 -0.71 -9.51
N LEU A 62 -5.10 -1.41 -8.83
CA LEU A 62 -4.86 -1.97 -7.51
C LEU A 62 -5.08 -3.49 -7.56
N VAL A 63 -4.04 -4.23 -7.25
CA VAL A 63 -4.12 -5.68 -7.11
C VAL A 63 -4.63 -6.02 -5.71
N ILE A 64 -5.70 -6.80 -5.64
CA ILE A 64 -6.17 -7.35 -4.37
C ILE A 64 -5.67 -8.78 -4.25
N TYR A 65 -4.78 -9.01 -3.30
CA TYR A 65 -4.26 -10.33 -2.99
C TYR A 65 -5.06 -10.95 -1.84
N LEU A 66 -5.82 -11.99 -2.16
CA LEU A 66 -6.53 -12.78 -1.15
C LEU A 66 -5.58 -13.83 -0.57
N SER A 67 -4.97 -13.51 0.56
CA SER A 67 -4.06 -14.43 1.25
C SER A 67 -4.83 -15.61 1.86
N PRO A 68 -4.45 -16.85 1.56
CA PRO A 68 -5.03 -18.03 2.21
C PRO A 68 -4.55 -18.21 3.65
N VAL A 69 -3.48 -17.52 4.05
CA VAL A 69 -2.83 -17.65 5.36
C VAL A 69 -2.99 -16.38 6.16
N ASP A 70 -3.44 -16.49 7.40
CA ASP A 70 -3.53 -15.38 8.35
C ASP A 70 -2.11 -14.86 8.70
N LYS A 71 -1.96 -13.55 8.81
CA LYS A 71 -0.70 -12.88 9.15
C LYS A 71 -0.06 -13.42 10.43
N ASP A 72 -0.88 -13.68 11.43
CA ASP A 72 -0.42 -14.08 12.76
C ASP A 72 -0.01 -15.56 12.82
N LYS A 73 -0.55 -16.37 11.90
CA LYS A 73 -0.25 -17.80 11.75
C LYS A 73 0.77 -18.11 10.67
N ALA A 74 1.13 -17.12 9.85
CA ALA A 74 2.02 -17.31 8.72
C ALA A 74 3.44 -17.66 9.17
N THR A 75 3.99 -18.69 8.57
CA THR A 75 5.41 -19.09 8.69
C THR A 75 6.33 -18.03 8.08
N THR A 76 7.62 -18.11 8.38
CA THR A 76 8.63 -17.22 7.77
C THR A 76 8.63 -17.32 6.24
N ALA A 77 8.48 -18.53 5.70
CA ALA A 77 8.40 -18.75 4.26
C ALA A 77 7.17 -18.06 3.62
N GLU A 78 6.00 -18.17 4.23
CA GLU A 78 4.77 -17.53 3.76
C GLU A 78 4.84 -16.01 3.85
N LYS A 79 5.46 -15.47 4.91
CA LYS A 79 5.76 -14.03 5.02
C LYS A 79 6.70 -13.55 3.92
N SER A 80 7.70 -14.35 3.56
CA SER A 80 8.60 -14.06 2.45
C SER A 80 7.86 -14.02 1.10
N ILE A 81 6.96 -14.95 0.85
CA ILE A 81 6.12 -14.96 -0.36
C ILE A 81 5.30 -13.69 -0.46
N TYR A 82 4.68 -13.27 0.63
CA TYR A 82 3.93 -12.01 0.68
C TYR A 82 4.78 -10.78 0.31
N ILE A 83 6.00 -10.69 0.85
CA ILE A 83 6.92 -9.57 0.56
C ILE A 83 7.29 -9.59 -0.92
N ARG A 84 7.69 -10.76 -1.45
CA ARG A 84 8.05 -10.94 -2.87
C ARG A 84 6.90 -10.59 -3.83
N LEU A 85 5.67 -10.97 -3.50
CA LEU A 85 4.51 -10.57 -4.28
C LEU A 85 4.34 -9.05 -4.32
N LYS A 86 4.50 -8.37 -3.17
CA LYS A 86 4.44 -6.90 -3.12
C LYS A 86 5.53 -6.24 -3.96
N GLU A 87 6.77 -6.73 -3.85
CA GLU A 87 7.91 -6.24 -4.65
C GLU A 87 7.63 -6.41 -6.14
N MET A 88 7.15 -7.59 -6.54
CA MET A 88 6.80 -7.88 -7.93
C MET A 88 5.68 -6.96 -8.43
N PHE A 89 4.59 -6.79 -7.68
CA PHE A 89 3.52 -5.88 -8.08
C PHE A 89 4.03 -4.45 -8.26
N LEU A 90 4.86 -3.95 -7.34
CA LEU A 90 5.46 -2.63 -7.44
C LEU A 90 6.40 -2.52 -8.64
N PHE A 91 7.21 -3.55 -8.92
CA PHE A 91 8.08 -3.59 -10.10
C PHE A 91 7.29 -3.42 -11.39
N TYR A 92 6.13 -4.08 -11.50
CA TYR A 92 5.21 -3.91 -12.63
C TYR A 92 4.33 -2.65 -12.51
N GLY A 93 4.56 -1.79 -11.52
CA GLY A 93 3.82 -0.54 -11.33
C GLY A 93 2.37 -0.73 -10.91
N TYR A 94 2.07 -1.78 -10.16
CA TYR A 94 0.78 -2.00 -9.52
C TYR A 94 0.89 -1.75 -8.01
N HIS A 95 -0.06 -1.02 -7.46
CA HIS A 95 -0.26 -1.04 -6.01
C HIS A 95 -0.98 -2.32 -5.60
N SER A 96 -0.82 -2.73 -4.33
CA SER A 96 -1.47 -3.94 -3.86
C SER A 96 -2.08 -3.80 -2.47
N GLN A 97 -3.24 -4.42 -2.27
CA GLN A 97 -3.90 -4.59 -0.98
C GLN A 97 -4.01 -6.07 -0.66
N VAL A 98 -3.55 -6.45 0.52
CA VAL A 98 -3.74 -7.81 1.01
C VAL A 98 -4.97 -7.87 1.89
N ILE A 99 -5.77 -8.89 1.66
CA ILE A 99 -6.93 -9.24 2.48
C ILE A 99 -6.82 -10.72 2.82
N PHE A 100 -7.01 -11.06 4.08
CA PHE A 100 -6.94 -12.44 4.53
C PHE A 100 -8.28 -13.13 4.28
N ARG A 101 -8.25 -14.24 3.55
CA ARG A 101 -9.45 -14.94 3.09
C ARG A 101 -10.38 -15.35 4.24
N ASP A 102 -9.81 -15.83 5.34
CA ASP A 102 -10.55 -16.28 6.52
C ASP A 102 -11.25 -15.13 7.28
N LYS A 103 -10.83 -13.88 7.06
CA LYS A 103 -11.44 -12.72 7.71
C LYS A 103 -12.69 -12.22 7.01
N ILE A 104 -12.83 -12.47 5.71
CA ILE A 104 -13.94 -11.94 4.90
C ILE A 104 -15.31 -12.48 5.37
N THR A 105 -15.33 -13.73 5.85
CA THR A 105 -16.54 -14.40 6.32
C THR A 105 -16.81 -14.22 7.82
N ARG A 106 -15.94 -13.49 8.53
CA ARG A 106 -16.10 -13.27 9.98
C ARG A 106 -17.12 -12.17 10.25
N PRO A 107 -17.90 -12.29 11.34
CA PRO A 107 -18.89 -11.26 11.69
C PRO A 107 -18.30 -9.88 11.93
N ASP A 108 -17.02 -9.81 12.36
CA ASP A 108 -16.29 -8.57 12.66
C ASP A 108 -15.62 -7.93 11.44
N PHE A 109 -15.76 -8.52 10.25
CA PHE A 109 -15.17 -7.97 9.02
C PHE A 109 -15.73 -6.60 8.64
N ASN A 110 -16.99 -6.32 9.00
CA ASN A 110 -17.60 -5.00 8.82
C ASN A 110 -16.82 -3.87 9.50
N PHE A 111 -16.15 -4.13 10.63
CA PHE A 111 -15.30 -3.12 11.29
C PHE A 111 -13.95 -2.92 10.59
N ALA A 112 -13.48 -3.92 9.85
CA ALA A 112 -12.24 -3.84 9.08
C ALA A 112 -12.46 -3.21 7.69
N LEU A 113 -13.65 -3.36 7.12
CA LEU A 113 -13.97 -2.96 5.75
C LEU A 113 -13.67 -1.46 5.47
N PRO A 114 -14.13 -0.49 6.28
CA PRO A 114 -13.82 0.92 6.04
C PRO A 114 -12.30 1.23 6.04
N ASN A 115 -11.54 0.57 6.90
CA ASN A 115 -10.08 0.74 6.93
C ASN A 115 -9.41 0.18 5.67
N ILE A 116 -9.94 -0.93 5.14
CA ILE A 116 -9.47 -1.52 3.88
C ILE A 116 -9.78 -0.55 2.73
N GLU A 117 -10.98 -0.01 2.68
CA GLU A 117 -11.43 0.95 1.66
C GLU A 117 -10.59 2.24 1.67
N ILE A 118 -10.30 2.80 2.85
CA ILE A 118 -9.39 3.93 3.02
C ILE A 118 -7.98 3.59 2.50
N ALA A 119 -7.47 2.42 2.83
CA ALA A 119 -6.16 1.98 2.37
C ALA A 119 -6.12 1.78 0.84
N MET A 120 -7.21 1.29 0.23
CA MET A 120 -7.35 1.20 -1.22
C MET A 120 -7.36 2.57 -1.87
N LEU A 121 -8.16 3.52 -1.33
CA LEU A 121 -8.20 4.90 -1.80
C LEU A 121 -6.82 5.55 -1.77
N ALA A 122 -6.11 5.45 -0.65
CA ALA A 122 -4.77 6.03 -0.50
C ALA A 122 -3.77 5.44 -1.50
N LYS A 123 -3.79 4.13 -1.73
CA LYS A 123 -2.92 3.45 -2.70
C LYS A 123 -3.22 3.83 -4.14
N LEU A 124 -4.46 4.15 -4.43
CA LEU A 124 -4.86 4.67 -5.73
C LEU A 124 -4.59 6.18 -5.87
N GLY A 125 -3.93 6.79 -4.88
CA GLY A 125 -3.50 8.19 -4.88
C GLY A 125 -4.60 9.16 -4.47
N GLY A 126 -5.68 8.67 -3.87
CA GLY A 126 -6.64 9.50 -3.18
C GLY A 126 -6.09 10.00 -1.84
N VAL A 127 -6.64 11.08 -1.34
CA VAL A 127 -6.28 11.66 -0.05
C VAL A 127 -7.48 11.52 0.89
N PRO A 128 -7.47 10.54 1.79
CA PRO A 128 -8.62 10.29 2.68
C PRO A 128 -8.97 11.47 3.57
N TRP A 129 -7.96 12.17 4.09
CA TRP A 129 -8.09 13.38 4.90
C TRP A 129 -6.83 14.21 4.84
N ARG A 130 -6.97 15.49 5.13
CA ARG A 130 -5.87 16.43 5.34
C ARG A 130 -6.08 17.22 6.62
N LEU A 131 -5.00 17.69 7.20
CA LEU A 131 -5.09 18.62 8.31
C LEU A 131 -5.64 19.96 7.80
N LYS A 132 -6.68 20.47 8.48
CA LYS A 132 -7.14 21.84 8.22
C LYS A 132 -6.20 22.82 8.95
N ARG A 133 -5.25 23.36 8.23
CA ARG A 133 -4.31 24.36 8.74
C ARG A 133 -4.35 25.61 7.87
N GLU A 134 -3.93 26.74 8.46
CA GLU A 134 -3.66 27.94 7.69
C GLU A 134 -2.57 27.64 6.65
N PRO A 135 -2.68 28.22 5.44
CA PRO A 135 -1.66 28.05 4.42
C PRO A 135 -0.31 28.59 4.92
N ALA A 136 0.63 27.70 5.12
CA ALA A 136 2.00 28.04 5.50
C ALA A 136 2.97 27.26 4.61
N LYS A 137 4.07 27.90 4.26
CA LYS A 137 5.15 27.26 3.49
C LYS A 137 6.07 26.52 4.46
N GLU A 138 5.62 25.38 4.92
CA GLU A 138 6.36 24.55 5.89
C GLU A 138 6.63 23.16 5.29
N LEU A 139 7.86 22.70 5.47
CA LEU A 139 8.25 21.32 5.22
C LEU A 139 8.39 20.60 6.56
N ILE A 140 7.61 19.56 6.77
CA ILE A 140 7.70 18.70 7.95
C ILE A 140 8.57 17.50 7.59
N VAL A 141 9.69 17.33 8.29
CA VAL A 141 10.61 16.20 8.10
C VAL A 141 10.57 15.30 9.33
N GLY A 142 10.06 14.09 9.15
CA GLY A 142 10.08 13.04 10.18
C GLY A 142 11.29 12.13 9.99
N ILE A 143 12.09 11.95 11.03
CA ILE A 143 13.25 11.07 11.02
C ILE A 143 12.99 9.94 12.02
N GLY A 144 13.13 8.69 11.58
CA GLY A 144 12.96 7.53 12.44
C GLY A 144 14.08 6.52 12.26
N ALA A 145 14.26 5.64 13.21
CA ALA A 145 15.21 4.56 13.13
C ALA A 145 14.59 3.23 13.56
N SER A 146 14.91 2.15 12.86
CA SER A 146 14.47 0.82 13.24
C SER A 146 15.62 -0.18 13.12
N TYR A 147 15.52 -1.26 13.90
CA TYR A 147 16.42 -2.39 13.75
C TYR A 147 15.84 -3.38 12.75
N ILE A 148 16.67 -3.90 11.87
CA ILE A 148 16.30 -5.08 11.10
C ILE A 148 16.25 -6.24 12.10
N ARG A 149 15.11 -6.90 12.19
CA ARG A 149 14.90 -8.03 13.08
C ARG A 149 15.96 -9.10 12.83
N ASN A 150 16.62 -9.57 13.89
CA ASN A 150 17.72 -10.54 13.83
C ASN A 150 18.99 -10.07 13.09
N SER A 151 19.22 -8.78 13.00
CA SER A 151 20.44 -8.21 12.43
C SER A 151 21.04 -7.19 13.39
N ALA A 152 22.36 -7.17 13.49
CA ALA A 152 23.08 -6.09 14.17
C ALA A 152 23.00 -4.75 13.40
N ASN A 153 22.46 -4.77 12.19
CA ASN A 153 22.33 -3.59 11.36
C ASN A 153 21.11 -2.77 11.76
N LYS A 154 21.38 -1.55 12.19
CA LYS A 154 20.38 -0.53 12.42
C LYS A 154 20.12 0.19 11.10
N MET A 155 18.88 0.20 10.64
CA MET A 155 18.47 1.09 9.55
C MET A 155 18.06 2.42 10.16
N LEU A 156 18.68 3.47 9.70
CA LEU A 156 18.10 4.78 9.88
C LEU A 156 16.90 4.85 8.98
N GLY A 157 15.78 5.01 9.61
CA GLY A 157 14.57 5.26 8.89
C GLY A 157 14.71 6.57 8.16
N SER A 158 14.12 6.57 7.17
CA SER A 158 13.47 7.47 6.29
C SER A 158 13.31 8.86 6.86
N ALA A 159 13.82 9.82 6.16
CA ALA A 159 13.28 11.17 6.23
C ALA A 159 11.91 11.14 5.53
N PHE A 160 10.83 11.19 6.28
CA PHE A 160 9.49 11.40 5.72
C PHE A 160 9.26 12.90 5.57
N CYS A 161 9.02 13.34 4.34
CA CYS A 161 8.76 14.75 4.06
C CYS A 161 7.27 14.94 3.76
N PHE A 162 6.68 15.90 4.44
CA PHE A 162 5.29 16.28 4.29
C PHE A 162 5.19 17.80 4.17
N ASP A 163 4.18 18.30 3.47
CA ASP A 163 3.79 19.71 3.59
C ASP A 163 2.96 19.93 4.87
N ASN A 164 2.61 21.17 5.15
CA ASN A 164 1.95 21.54 6.40
C ASN A 164 0.51 21.00 6.54
N ASP A 165 -0.13 20.54 5.47
CA ASP A 165 -1.45 19.90 5.51
C ASP A 165 -1.35 18.37 5.65
N GLY A 166 -0.13 17.84 5.74
CA GLY A 166 0.15 16.42 5.93
C GLY A 166 0.22 15.63 4.63
N LYS A 167 0.29 16.28 3.47
CA LYS A 167 0.50 15.60 2.20
C LYS A 167 1.92 15.07 2.13
N PHE A 168 2.03 13.76 1.90
CA PHE A 168 3.31 13.09 1.68
C PHE A 168 3.99 13.60 0.40
N LEU A 169 5.25 13.97 0.51
CA LEU A 169 6.05 14.47 -0.59
C LEU A 169 7.12 13.47 -1.03
N HIS A 170 7.87 12.96 -0.08
CA HIS A 170 9.04 12.14 -0.36
C HIS A 170 9.47 11.32 0.87
N PHE A 171 10.15 10.19 0.65
CA PHE A 171 10.87 9.50 1.71
C PHE A 171 12.12 8.82 1.18
N ASP A 172 13.15 8.75 2.04
CA ASP A 172 14.36 8.00 1.83
C ASP A 172 14.66 7.04 2.98
N CYS A 173 15.36 5.94 2.70
CA CYS A 173 15.76 4.95 3.68
C CYS A 173 17.22 4.56 3.43
N PHE A 174 18.04 4.61 4.47
CA PHE A 174 19.46 4.34 4.37
C PHE A 174 19.99 3.67 5.66
N PRO A 175 21.21 3.07 5.61
CA PRO A 175 21.83 2.50 6.80
C PRO A 175 22.07 3.54 7.89
N ALA A 176 21.85 3.20 9.16
CA ALA A 176 21.98 4.12 10.29
C ALA A 176 23.38 4.73 10.47
N LYS A 177 24.39 4.09 9.87
CA LYS A 177 25.77 4.58 9.91
C LYS A 177 26.05 5.66 8.86
N ASP A 178 25.17 5.84 7.90
CA ASP A 178 25.35 6.78 6.79
C ASP A 178 24.67 8.13 7.10
N THR A 179 25.28 8.88 7.96
CA THR A 179 24.82 10.23 8.32
C THR A 179 24.92 11.22 7.16
N ASN A 180 25.81 10.96 6.19
CA ASN A 180 25.94 11.78 5.00
C ASN A 180 24.71 11.60 4.10
N ALA A 181 24.23 10.36 3.91
CA ALA A 181 23.02 10.10 3.15
C ALA A 181 21.80 10.81 3.76
N LEU A 182 21.67 10.83 5.10
CA LEU A 182 20.62 11.61 5.77
C LEU A 182 20.71 13.11 5.46
N SER A 183 21.91 13.68 5.57
CA SER A 183 22.14 15.10 5.29
C SER A 183 21.82 15.47 3.84
N VAL A 184 22.23 14.62 2.90
CA VAL A 184 21.95 14.81 1.46
C VAL A 184 20.44 14.72 1.20
N SER A 185 19.76 13.71 1.75
CA SER A 185 18.31 13.53 1.60
C SER A 185 17.53 14.75 2.09
N ILE A 186 17.83 15.24 3.29
CA ILE A 186 17.16 16.41 3.85
C ILE A 186 17.44 17.65 2.98
N ARG A 187 18.67 17.83 2.54
CA ARG A 187 19.05 18.96 1.67
C ARG A 187 18.28 18.92 0.34
N LEU A 188 18.18 17.75 -0.29
CA LEU A 188 17.44 17.60 -1.54
C LEU A 188 15.95 17.87 -1.35
N ALA A 189 15.36 17.37 -0.27
CA ALA A 189 13.97 17.64 0.08
C ALA A 189 13.70 19.14 0.28
N LEU A 190 14.60 19.86 0.95
CA LEU A 190 14.50 21.32 1.14
C LEU A 190 14.61 22.07 -0.19
N ILE A 191 15.54 21.68 -1.05
CA ILE A 191 15.69 22.30 -2.38
C ILE A 191 14.43 22.07 -3.21
N ASP A 192 13.93 20.85 -3.28
CA ASP A 192 12.73 20.51 -4.03
C ASP A 192 11.50 21.25 -3.50
N PHE A 193 11.34 21.32 -2.19
CA PHE A 193 10.26 22.07 -1.55
C PHE A 193 10.33 23.56 -1.87
N ARG A 194 11.52 24.16 -1.79
CA ARG A 194 11.75 25.59 -2.12
C ARG A 194 11.45 25.90 -3.59
N ASN A 195 11.78 24.98 -4.51
CA ASN A 195 11.56 25.18 -5.93
C ASN A 195 10.08 25.07 -6.34
N LYS A 196 9.26 24.39 -5.53
CA LYS A 196 7.83 24.20 -5.77
C LYS A 196 6.93 25.23 -5.09
N ASN A 197 7.49 26.03 -4.16
CA ASN A 197 6.77 27.02 -3.35
C ASN A 197 7.42 28.40 -3.38
#